data_288f5d50b307ce7e98657882c942462c
#
_entry.id   288f5d50b307ce7e98657882c942462c
#
_cell.length_a   1.000
_cell.length_b   1.000
_cell.length_c   1.000
_cell.angle_alpha   90.00
_cell.angle_beta   90.00
_cell.angle_gamma   90.00
#
_symmetry.space_group_name_H-M   'P 1'
#
loop_
_entity.id
_entity.type
_entity.pdbx_description
1 polymer ?
#
loop_
_entity_poly.entity_id
_entity_poly.type
_entity_poly.pdbx_seq_one_letter_code
_entity_poly.pdbx_strand_id
1 'polypeptide(L)'
;MPITQEIVGYTSRSFSHNLDERWSMAYAASLNDMSQCYFDNADGKQVATHPVFPVCVEWPALVESLRDNNIDMRNTVHATHDLHLLEAIHPGMELHTSTTIIGVEQRKPGIYLGWRFDTTDADGRLVSRTYQGNLFLDATLEGASCWVEEMPSVGESAVALTTLDVSIKVAANLGQTYTECARIWNPIHSDLATARGAGLQEPLLHGTASLALATSTLVNEILGGKPARVKRVSGRFSSMVFMPSSLHMKTRTEGSQISFSLCNDAGLDVVSAGRIEFQE
;
A
#
# COMPACT_ATOMS: atom_id res chain seq x y z
N MET A 1 9.89 23.16 6.44
CA MET A 1 11.01 23.61 5.58
C MET A 1 10.70 23.22 4.15
N PRO A 2 11.21 23.91 3.16
CA PRO A 2 11.01 23.49 1.77
C PRO A 2 11.66 22.12 1.52
N ILE A 3 11.08 21.33 0.64
CA ILE A 3 11.69 20.09 0.15
C ILE A 3 12.76 20.47 -0.87
N THR A 4 13.98 19.95 -0.70
CA THR A 4 15.12 20.24 -1.60
C THR A 4 15.51 18.98 -2.35
N GLN A 5 16.21 19.13 -3.46
CA GLN A 5 16.75 17.99 -4.23
C GLN A 5 17.82 17.20 -3.46
N GLU A 6 18.41 17.77 -2.41
CA GLU A 6 19.52 17.18 -1.64
C GLU A 6 19.08 15.94 -0.84
N ILE A 7 17.77 15.78 -0.62
CA ILE A 7 17.24 14.59 0.08
C ILE A 7 17.29 13.31 -0.77
N VAL A 8 17.49 13.44 -2.09
CA VAL A 8 17.55 12.28 -3.00
C VAL A 8 18.84 11.50 -2.76
N GLY A 9 18.70 10.20 -2.59
CA GLY A 9 19.77 9.30 -2.17
C GLY A 9 19.83 9.06 -0.67
N TYR A 10 19.05 9.79 0.16
CA TYR A 10 18.91 9.44 1.57
C TYR A 10 18.42 7.99 1.71
N THR A 11 19.05 7.24 2.60
CA THR A 11 18.62 5.88 2.95
C THR A 11 18.44 5.79 4.47
N SER A 12 17.29 5.28 4.91
CA SER A 12 17.01 5.04 6.33
C SER A 12 17.91 3.93 6.88
N ARG A 13 17.99 3.82 8.22
CA ARG A 13 18.49 2.58 8.81
C ARG A 13 17.57 1.40 8.44
N SER A 14 18.07 0.20 8.67
CA SER A 14 17.28 -1.02 8.56
C SER A 14 16.45 -1.24 9.84
N PHE A 15 15.17 -1.57 9.66
CA PHE A 15 14.24 -1.92 10.74
C PHE A 15 13.98 -3.42 10.70
N SER A 16 14.17 -4.09 11.86
CA SER A 16 13.93 -5.53 11.99
C SER A 16 12.56 -5.82 12.58
N HIS A 17 11.87 -6.79 12.00
CA HIS A 17 10.56 -7.25 12.43
C HIS A 17 10.49 -8.78 12.43
N ASN A 18 10.05 -9.36 13.53
CA ASN A 18 9.68 -10.76 13.58
C ASN A 18 8.21 -10.88 13.15
N LEU A 19 7.96 -11.49 12.00
CA LEU A 19 6.61 -11.78 11.54
C LEU A 19 6.10 -13.02 12.25
N ASP A 20 5.13 -12.86 13.15
CA ASP A 20 4.44 -13.94 13.81
C ASP A 20 3.06 -14.22 13.17
N GLU A 21 2.49 -15.39 13.46
CA GLU A 21 1.16 -15.77 12.96
C GLU A 21 0.08 -14.78 13.43
N ARG A 22 0.18 -14.31 14.68
CA ARG A 22 -0.78 -13.38 15.25
C ARG A 22 -0.87 -12.09 14.44
N TRP A 23 0.27 -11.53 14.02
CA TRP A 23 0.30 -10.30 13.23
C TRP A 23 -0.23 -10.55 11.82
N SER A 24 0.16 -11.67 11.18
CA SER A 24 -0.35 -12.06 9.87
C SER A 24 -1.87 -12.24 9.89
N MET A 25 -2.41 -13.00 10.87
CA MET A 25 -3.84 -13.20 11.07
C MET A 25 -4.58 -11.89 11.37
N ALA A 26 -4.02 -11.02 12.23
CA ALA A 26 -4.62 -9.74 12.58
C ALA A 26 -4.74 -8.82 11.36
N TYR A 27 -3.73 -8.82 10.49
CA TYR A 27 -3.77 -8.04 9.26
C TYR A 27 -4.91 -8.49 8.34
N ALA A 28 -5.03 -9.80 8.05
CA ALA A 28 -6.12 -10.35 7.24
C ALA A 28 -7.49 -10.08 7.88
N ALA A 29 -7.62 -10.29 9.19
CA ALA A 29 -8.85 -10.02 9.93
C ALA A 29 -9.28 -8.55 9.86
N SER A 30 -8.33 -7.61 9.87
CA SER A 30 -8.63 -6.18 9.76
C SER A 30 -9.30 -5.82 8.42
N LEU A 31 -9.01 -6.59 7.37
CA LEU A 31 -9.62 -6.45 6.05
C LEU A 31 -10.94 -7.22 5.91
N ASN A 32 -11.39 -7.89 6.99
CA ASN A 32 -12.49 -8.84 6.98
C ASN A 32 -12.27 -9.98 5.95
N ASP A 33 -11.02 -10.28 5.61
CA ASP A 33 -10.66 -11.42 4.79
C ASP A 33 -10.49 -12.65 5.69
N MET A 34 -11.57 -13.42 5.81
CA MET A 34 -11.63 -14.62 6.66
C MET A 34 -11.31 -15.90 5.89
N SER A 35 -10.58 -15.79 4.77
CA SER A 35 -10.17 -16.94 3.97
C SER A 35 -9.33 -17.91 4.81
N GLN A 36 -9.63 -19.20 4.70
CA GLN A 36 -9.03 -20.25 5.54
C GLN A 36 -7.50 -20.24 5.49
N CYS A 37 -6.90 -19.88 4.36
CA CYS A 37 -5.44 -19.83 4.20
C CYS A 37 -4.74 -18.89 5.20
N TYR A 38 -5.43 -17.88 5.73
CA TYR A 38 -4.88 -16.94 6.70
C TYR A 38 -5.07 -17.38 8.17
N PHE A 39 -5.92 -18.40 8.45
CA PHE A 39 -6.30 -18.72 9.82
C PHE A 39 -6.16 -20.22 10.18
N ASP A 40 -6.07 -21.13 9.19
CA ASP A 40 -5.93 -22.55 9.45
C ASP A 40 -4.46 -22.89 9.72
N ASN A 41 -4.07 -22.87 11.00
CA ASN A 41 -2.78 -23.35 11.50
C ASN A 41 -2.89 -24.69 12.22
N ALA A 42 -4.03 -25.40 12.09
CA ALA A 42 -4.20 -26.71 12.67
C ALA A 42 -3.23 -27.73 12.08
N ASP A 43 -2.86 -28.75 12.86
CA ASP A 43 -1.98 -29.83 12.42
C ASP A 43 -0.62 -29.38 11.90
N GLY A 44 -0.10 -28.25 12.37
CA GLY A 44 1.20 -27.69 11.98
C GLY A 44 1.21 -27.01 10.61
N LYS A 45 0.07 -26.70 10.05
CA LYS A 45 -0.02 -25.92 8.82
C LYS A 45 0.48 -24.49 9.06
N GLN A 46 1.20 -23.95 8.09
CA GLN A 46 1.62 -22.57 8.09
C GLN A 46 0.53 -21.70 7.45
N VAL A 47 0.10 -20.65 8.15
CA VAL A 47 -0.82 -19.67 7.58
C VAL A 47 -0.12 -18.81 6.53
N ALA A 48 -0.87 -18.39 5.54
CA ALA A 48 -0.38 -17.46 4.53
C ALA A 48 -0.26 -16.04 5.09
N THR A 49 0.59 -15.25 4.49
CA THR A 49 0.65 -13.79 4.70
C THR A 49 -0.06 -13.11 3.54
N HIS A 50 -0.86 -12.08 3.85
CA HIS A 50 -1.57 -11.30 2.83
C HIS A 50 -0.56 -10.60 1.88
N PRO A 51 -0.79 -10.58 0.55
CA PRO A 51 0.17 -10.02 -0.41
C PRO A 51 0.57 -8.56 -0.14
N VAL A 52 -0.32 -7.74 0.40
CA VAL A 52 -0.03 -6.32 0.71
C VAL A 52 0.56 -6.12 2.12
N PHE A 53 0.82 -7.20 2.88
CA PHE A 53 1.41 -7.11 4.23
C PHE A 53 2.75 -6.34 4.30
N PRO A 54 3.65 -6.33 3.30
CA PRO A 54 4.90 -5.58 3.36
C PRO A 54 4.76 -4.12 3.78
N VAL A 55 3.65 -3.45 3.49
CA VAL A 55 3.37 -2.06 3.94
C VAL A 55 3.50 -1.89 5.45
N CYS A 56 3.28 -2.96 6.22
CA CYS A 56 3.35 -2.96 7.68
C CYS A 56 4.79 -2.77 8.18
N VAL A 57 5.75 -3.45 7.56
CA VAL A 57 7.16 -3.40 7.92
C VAL A 57 7.89 -2.21 7.28
N GLU A 58 7.30 -1.61 6.26
CA GLU A 58 7.81 -0.42 5.55
C GLU A 58 7.52 0.89 6.30
N TRP A 59 6.44 0.94 7.08
CA TRP A 59 6.00 2.15 7.77
C TRP A 59 7.05 2.81 8.67
N PRO A 60 7.81 2.09 9.53
CA PRO A 60 8.84 2.71 10.36
C PRO A 60 9.97 3.35 9.54
N ALA A 61 10.36 2.73 8.42
CA ALA A 61 11.39 3.28 7.52
C ALA A 61 10.91 4.57 6.84
N LEU A 62 9.63 4.61 6.40
CA LEU A 62 9.02 5.83 5.87
C LEU A 62 9.03 6.95 6.91
N VAL A 63 8.57 6.67 8.13
CA VAL A 63 8.51 7.68 9.22
C VAL A 63 9.89 8.23 9.54
N GLU A 64 10.93 7.38 9.59
CA GLU A 64 12.29 7.84 9.80
C GLU A 64 12.78 8.73 8.65
N SER A 65 12.54 8.32 7.40
CA SER A 65 12.90 9.09 6.21
C SER A 65 12.27 10.49 6.23
N LEU A 66 11.00 10.59 6.60
CA LEU A 66 10.29 11.87 6.73
C LEU A 66 10.89 12.74 7.84
N ARG A 67 11.10 12.15 9.02
CA ARG A 67 11.65 12.84 10.19
C ARG A 67 13.07 13.38 9.93
N ASP A 68 13.96 12.54 9.39
CA ASP A 68 15.38 12.88 9.23
C ASP A 68 15.59 13.92 8.13
N ASN A 69 14.65 14.00 7.17
CA ASN A 69 14.65 15.03 6.13
C ASN A 69 13.71 16.21 6.44
N ASN A 70 13.15 16.28 7.66
CA ASN A 70 12.23 17.32 8.10
C ASN A 70 11.02 17.52 7.16
N ILE A 71 10.50 16.44 6.60
CA ILE A 71 9.36 16.44 5.68
C ILE A 71 8.07 16.31 6.49
N ASP A 72 7.17 17.28 6.32
CA ASP A 72 5.86 17.29 6.96
C ASP A 72 4.84 16.53 6.11
N MET A 73 4.15 15.57 6.71
CA MET A 73 3.11 14.80 6.02
C MET A 73 1.76 15.51 5.91
N ARG A 74 1.59 16.69 6.50
CA ARG A 74 0.37 17.48 6.29
C ARG A 74 0.23 17.83 4.82
N ASN A 75 -0.98 17.75 4.27
CA ASN A 75 -1.29 17.95 2.86
C ASN A 75 -0.56 16.97 1.91
N THR A 76 -0.27 15.76 2.39
CA THR A 76 0.35 14.72 1.59
C THR A 76 -0.66 13.68 1.14
N VAL A 77 -0.59 13.29 -0.12
CA VAL A 77 -1.40 12.21 -0.70
C VAL A 77 -0.47 11.08 -1.11
N HIS A 78 -0.71 9.88 -0.64
CA HIS A 78 -0.11 8.67 -1.21
C HIS A 78 -0.68 8.50 -2.62
N ALA A 79 0.13 8.73 -3.65
CA ALA A 79 -0.33 8.83 -5.03
C ALA A 79 -0.21 7.50 -5.79
N THR A 80 0.91 6.79 -5.61
CA THR A 80 1.18 5.52 -6.31
C THR A 80 1.83 4.52 -5.39
N HIS A 81 1.51 3.25 -5.61
CA HIS A 81 2.10 2.12 -4.89
C HIS A 81 2.37 0.98 -5.87
N ASP A 82 3.57 0.39 -5.82
CA ASP A 82 3.98 -0.71 -6.68
C ASP A 82 4.85 -1.69 -5.88
N LEU A 83 4.23 -2.75 -5.43
CA LEU A 83 4.84 -3.77 -4.57
C LEU A 83 5.17 -5.02 -5.39
N HIS A 84 6.43 -5.40 -5.38
CA HIS A 84 6.97 -6.64 -5.97
C HIS A 84 7.26 -7.65 -4.86
N LEU A 85 6.64 -8.82 -4.94
CA LEU A 85 6.86 -9.96 -4.06
C LEU A 85 7.81 -10.94 -4.76
N LEU A 86 9.07 -10.92 -4.37
CA LEU A 86 10.14 -11.68 -5.01
C LEU A 86 10.23 -13.09 -4.44
N GLU A 87 10.00 -13.21 -3.13
CA GLU A 87 9.96 -14.47 -2.41
C GLU A 87 8.69 -14.55 -1.54
N ALA A 88 8.34 -15.75 -1.11
CA ALA A 88 7.21 -15.94 -0.20
C ALA A 88 7.52 -15.37 1.19
N ILE A 89 6.66 -14.47 1.66
CA ILE A 89 6.72 -13.97 3.04
C ILE A 89 5.73 -14.77 3.87
N HIS A 90 6.18 -15.28 5.02
CA HIS A 90 5.36 -16.12 5.90
C HIS A 90 5.73 -15.94 7.37
N PRO A 91 4.83 -16.26 8.30
CA PRO A 91 5.13 -16.27 9.73
C PRO A 91 6.38 -17.10 10.07
N GLY A 92 7.14 -16.63 11.04
CA GLY A 92 8.42 -17.19 11.44
C GLY A 92 9.63 -16.50 10.82
N MET A 93 9.44 -15.67 9.79
CA MET A 93 10.54 -14.89 9.19
C MET A 93 10.90 -13.69 10.06
N GLU A 94 12.21 -13.42 10.12
CA GLU A 94 12.75 -12.12 10.49
C GLU A 94 12.95 -11.30 9.21
N LEU A 95 12.34 -10.11 9.19
CA LEU A 95 12.35 -9.21 8.03
C LEU A 95 13.10 -7.93 8.38
N HIS A 96 13.95 -7.48 7.47
CA HIS A 96 14.74 -6.25 7.61
C HIS A 96 14.36 -5.29 6.49
N THR A 97 13.83 -4.13 6.84
CA THR A 97 13.33 -3.15 5.84
C THR A 97 14.06 -1.83 5.96
N SER A 98 14.50 -1.30 4.84
CA SER A 98 15.00 0.07 4.70
C SER A 98 14.33 0.77 3.54
N THR A 99 14.40 2.11 3.51
CA THR A 99 13.89 2.90 2.40
C THR A 99 14.92 3.89 1.89
N THR A 100 14.89 4.12 0.58
CA THR A 100 15.70 5.14 -0.09
C THR A 100 14.77 6.15 -0.79
N ILE A 101 15.04 7.44 -0.63
CA ILE A 101 14.44 8.49 -1.45
C ILE A 101 15.11 8.43 -2.83
N ILE A 102 14.37 7.98 -3.85
CA ILE A 102 14.91 7.73 -5.17
C ILE A 102 14.72 8.90 -6.14
N GLY A 103 13.85 9.85 -5.80
CA GLY A 103 13.68 11.02 -6.64
C GLY A 103 12.68 12.01 -6.12
N VAL A 104 12.78 13.23 -6.64
CA VAL A 104 11.89 14.35 -6.37
C VAL A 104 11.60 15.10 -7.65
N GLU A 105 10.34 15.50 -7.83
CA GLU A 105 9.90 16.18 -9.05
C GLU A 105 8.87 17.25 -8.71
N GLN A 106 9.08 18.46 -9.25
CA GLN A 106 8.05 19.49 -9.20
C GLN A 106 6.95 19.16 -10.21
N ARG A 107 5.72 19.04 -9.73
CA ARG A 107 4.51 18.84 -10.54
C ARG A 107 3.54 19.98 -10.34
N LYS A 108 2.52 20.09 -11.19
CA LYS A 108 1.55 21.18 -11.14
C LYS A 108 0.82 21.30 -9.79
N PRO A 109 0.37 20.20 -9.12
CA PRO A 109 -0.31 20.32 -7.82
C PRO A 109 0.65 20.40 -6.63
N GLY A 110 1.99 20.25 -6.83
CA GLY A 110 2.97 20.25 -5.75
C GLY A 110 4.21 19.43 -6.06
N ILE A 111 4.84 18.82 -5.05
CA ILE A 111 6.04 18.01 -5.19
C ILE A 111 5.68 16.54 -5.17
N TYR A 112 6.12 15.79 -6.18
CA TYR A 112 6.08 14.33 -6.17
C TYR A 112 7.42 13.78 -5.68
N LEU A 113 7.37 12.98 -4.62
CA LEU A 113 8.51 12.35 -3.99
C LEU A 113 8.38 10.83 -4.09
N GLY A 114 9.43 10.17 -4.58
CA GLY A 114 9.49 8.73 -4.76
C GLY A 114 10.41 8.06 -3.75
N TRP A 115 9.92 6.97 -3.16
CA TRP A 115 10.68 6.07 -2.30
C TRP A 115 10.76 4.67 -2.90
N ARG A 116 11.88 4.01 -2.66
CA ARG A 116 12.01 2.56 -2.79
C ARG A 116 12.22 1.96 -1.42
N PHE A 117 11.43 0.94 -1.09
CA PHE A 117 11.59 0.11 0.09
C PHE A 117 12.17 -1.24 -0.34
N ASP A 118 13.19 -1.68 0.35
CA ASP A 118 13.79 -3.00 0.20
C ASP A 118 13.61 -3.77 1.50
N THR A 119 12.93 -4.93 1.43
CA THR A 119 12.75 -5.84 2.56
C THR A 119 13.50 -7.13 2.29
N THR A 120 14.42 -7.50 3.18
CA THR A 120 15.20 -8.74 3.10
C THR A 120 14.83 -9.69 4.23
N ASP A 121 15.12 -10.97 4.05
CA ASP A 121 15.09 -11.96 5.12
C ASP A 121 16.37 -11.89 6.00
N ALA A 122 16.46 -12.78 7.00
CA ALA A 122 17.59 -12.86 7.91
C ALA A 122 18.93 -13.20 7.20
N ASP A 123 18.87 -13.84 6.03
CA ASP A 123 20.05 -14.17 5.21
C ASP A 123 20.45 -13.04 4.25
N GLY A 124 19.72 -11.91 4.29
CA GLY A 124 19.95 -10.74 3.43
C GLY A 124 19.39 -10.90 2.01
N ARG A 125 18.56 -11.94 1.74
CA ARG A 125 17.91 -12.12 0.46
C ARG A 125 16.73 -11.16 0.34
N LEU A 126 16.64 -10.42 -0.76
CA LEU A 126 15.53 -9.52 -1.04
C LEU A 126 14.23 -10.31 -1.25
N VAL A 127 13.26 -10.13 -0.36
CA VAL A 127 11.95 -10.82 -0.40
C VAL A 127 10.84 -9.93 -0.96
N SER A 128 10.91 -8.62 -0.76
CA SER A 128 10.01 -7.68 -1.44
C SER A 128 10.68 -6.35 -1.73
N ARG A 129 10.17 -5.67 -2.75
CA ARG A 129 10.54 -4.29 -3.11
C ARG A 129 9.29 -3.50 -3.39
N THR A 130 9.17 -2.33 -2.78
CA THR A 130 8.05 -1.42 -3.00
C THR A 130 8.56 -0.09 -3.54
N TYR A 131 7.87 0.43 -4.55
CA TYR A 131 8.00 1.80 -5.00
C TYR A 131 6.76 2.57 -4.59
N GLN A 132 6.95 3.60 -3.80
CA GLN A 132 5.89 4.46 -3.30
C GLN A 132 6.10 5.88 -3.76
N GLY A 133 5.05 6.50 -4.32
CA GLY A 133 5.05 7.90 -4.70
C GLY A 133 4.05 8.68 -3.88
N ASN A 134 4.48 9.76 -3.25
CA ASN A 134 3.61 10.68 -2.53
C ASN A 134 3.65 12.06 -3.19
N LEU A 135 2.50 12.73 -3.18
CA LEU A 135 2.32 14.09 -3.67
C LEU A 135 2.11 15.03 -2.49
N PHE A 136 3.01 15.98 -2.31
CA PHE A 136 2.95 17.05 -1.32
C PHE A 136 2.28 18.25 -1.98
N LEU A 137 0.99 18.46 -1.65
CA LEU A 137 0.18 19.50 -2.26
C LEU A 137 0.66 20.88 -1.84
N ASP A 138 0.57 21.85 -2.78
CA ASP A 138 0.94 23.24 -2.56
C ASP A 138 2.40 23.46 -2.14
N ALA A 139 3.25 22.43 -2.27
CA ALA A 139 4.66 22.53 -1.96
C ALA A 139 5.48 22.93 -3.22
N THR A 140 6.56 23.65 -2.98
CA THR A 140 7.50 24.08 -4.02
C THR A 140 8.87 23.48 -3.76
N LEU A 141 9.46 22.87 -4.80
CA LEU A 141 10.79 22.29 -4.77
C LEU A 141 11.86 23.38 -4.80
N GLU A 142 12.79 23.33 -3.86
CA GLU A 142 14.03 24.12 -3.97
C GLU A 142 15.07 23.31 -4.73
N GLY A 143 15.46 23.81 -5.90
CA GLY A 143 16.38 23.14 -6.82
C GLY A 143 15.68 22.52 -8.03
N ALA A 144 16.34 21.58 -8.69
CA ALA A 144 15.84 20.90 -9.87
C ALA A 144 15.21 19.56 -9.53
N SER A 145 14.23 19.12 -10.34
CA SER A 145 13.75 17.75 -10.28
C SER A 145 14.90 16.79 -10.59
N CYS A 146 15.07 15.75 -9.77
CA CYS A 146 16.10 14.74 -9.99
C CYS A 146 15.67 13.35 -9.54
N TRP A 147 16.18 12.34 -10.22
CA TRP A 147 15.94 10.94 -9.94
C TRP A 147 17.26 10.17 -10.02
N VAL A 148 17.52 9.32 -9.01
CA VAL A 148 18.64 8.36 -9.03
C VAL A 148 18.18 6.98 -9.51
N GLU A 149 16.87 6.75 -9.48
CA GLU A 149 16.22 5.56 -10.00
C GLU A 149 14.82 5.93 -10.50
N GLU A 150 14.38 5.38 -11.63
CA GLU A 150 13.06 5.66 -12.18
C GLU A 150 11.96 4.90 -11.43
N MET A 151 10.83 5.55 -11.19
CA MET A 151 9.63 4.89 -10.69
C MET A 151 9.07 3.93 -11.75
N PRO A 152 8.68 2.71 -11.37
CA PRO A 152 7.97 1.83 -12.29
C PRO A 152 6.71 2.50 -12.84
N SER A 153 6.43 2.29 -14.12
CA SER A 153 5.18 2.76 -14.71
C SER A 153 4.00 2.04 -14.07
N VAL A 154 3.18 2.78 -13.35
CA VAL A 154 1.85 2.32 -12.97
C VAL A 154 1.01 2.40 -14.24
N GLY A 155 0.59 1.27 -14.78
CA GLY A 155 0.00 1.12 -16.11
C GLY A 155 -1.07 2.16 -16.45
N GLU A 156 -1.33 2.35 -17.73
CA GLU A 156 -2.42 3.22 -18.19
C GLU A 156 -3.78 2.53 -17.99
N SER A 157 -4.78 3.31 -17.62
CA SER A 157 -6.21 2.87 -17.52
C SER A 157 -6.86 2.54 -18.87
N ALA A 158 -6.08 2.26 -19.92
CA ALA A 158 -6.56 2.13 -21.31
C ALA A 158 -7.32 0.83 -21.61
N VAL A 159 -7.40 -0.10 -20.66
CA VAL A 159 -8.05 -1.41 -20.89
C VAL A 159 -9.51 -1.33 -20.51
N ALA A 160 -10.40 -1.78 -21.41
CA ALA A 160 -11.82 -1.93 -21.10
C ALA A 160 -12.00 -2.96 -19.98
N LEU A 161 -12.38 -2.50 -18.79
CA LEU A 161 -12.62 -3.35 -17.63
C LEU A 161 -14.11 -3.74 -17.57
N THR A 162 -14.36 -4.99 -17.14
CA THR A 162 -15.72 -5.50 -16.87
C THR A 162 -16.01 -5.37 -15.38
N THR A 163 -17.22 -4.99 -15.02
CA THR A 163 -17.64 -4.96 -13.62
C THR A 163 -17.61 -6.37 -13.04
N LEU A 164 -16.90 -6.55 -11.96
CA LEU A 164 -16.97 -7.74 -11.12
C LEU A 164 -18.17 -7.56 -10.19
N ASP A 165 -19.09 -8.53 -10.19
CA ASP A 165 -20.31 -8.47 -9.36
C ASP A 165 -20.02 -8.76 -7.88
N VAL A 166 -19.16 -7.91 -7.31
CA VAL A 166 -18.77 -7.95 -5.90
C VAL A 166 -18.78 -6.54 -5.35
N SER A 167 -19.49 -6.37 -4.23
CA SER A 167 -19.45 -5.13 -3.44
C SER A 167 -18.58 -5.33 -2.21
N ILE A 168 -17.56 -4.50 -2.07
CA ILE A 168 -16.62 -4.52 -0.95
C ILE A 168 -17.12 -3.52 0.11
N LYS A 169 -17.55 -4.02 1.25
CA LYS A 169 -18.02 -3.17 2.35
C LYS A 169 -16.85 -2.59 3.12
N VAL A 170 -16.84 -1.27 3.28
CA VAL A 170 -15.91 -0.53 4.15
C VAL A 170 -16.62 -0.25 5.47
N ALA A 171 -16.23 -0.96 6.51
CA ALA A 171 -16.85 -0.81 7.84
C ALA A 171 -16.51 0.55 8.48
N ALA A 172 -17.38 1.06 9.33
CA ALA A 172 -17.20 2.36 9.99
C ALA A 172 -15.92 2.44 10.87
N ASN A 173 -15.44 1.31 11.37
CA ASN A 173 -14.27 1.21 12.24
C ASN A 173 -13.02 0.70 11.49
N LEU A 174 -13.06 0.56 10.17
CA LEU A 174 -11.97 -0.05 9.42
C LEU A 174 -10.67 0.75 9.54
N GLY A 175 -10.74 2.08 9.56
CA GLY A 175 -9.57 2.93 9.73
C GLY A 175 -8.81 2.64 11.02
N GLN A 176 -9.53 2.53 12.15
CA GLN A 176 -8.97 2.19 13.45
C GLN A 176 -8.43 0.75 13.48
N THR A 177 -9.23 -0.20 12.99
CA THR A 177 -8.86 -1.62 13.00
C THR A 177 -7.61 -1.87 12.14
N TYR A 178 -7.58 -1.29 10.93
CA TYR A 178 -6.43 -1.42 10.04
C TYR A 178 -5.19 -0.72 10.63
N THR A 179 -5.34 0.51 11.19
CA THR A 179 -4.24 1.21 11.86
C THR A 179 -3.53 0.32 12.89
N GLU A 180 -4.29 -0.33 13.76
CA GLU A 180 -3.75 -1.16 14.84
C GLU A 180 -3.19 -2.49 14.32
N CYS A 181 -3.91 -3.18 13.45
CA CYS A 181 -3.50 -4.50 12.96
C CYS A 181 -2.32 -4.41 11.97
N ALA A 182 -2.30 -3.39 11.12
CA ALA A 182 -1.17 -3.13 10.22
C ALA A 182 0.01 -2.43 10.91
N ARG A 183 -0.21 -1.86 12.12
CA ARG A 183 0.78 -1.04 12.85
C ARG A 183 1.22 0.20 12.06
N ILE A 184 0.30 0.77 11.29
CA ILE A 184 0.50 2.00 10.50
C ILE A 184 -0.20 3.15 11.22
N TRP A 185 0.49 3.73 12.21
CA TRP A 185 -0.09 4.73 13.12
C TRP A 185 -0.02 6.14 12.54
N ASN A 186 -0.84 6.39 11.52
CA ASN A 186 -1.06 7.74 11.01
C ASN A 186 -2.45 8.23 11.47
N PRO A 187 -2.54 9.21 12.39
CA PRO A 187 -3.78 9.56 13.07
C PRO A 187 -4.85 10.16 12.15
N ILE A 188 -4.53 10.59 10.93
CA ILE A 188 -5.51 11.07 9.95
C ILE A 188 -6.57 10.01 9.59
N HIS A 189 -6.27 8.73 9.84
CA HIS A 189 -7.14 7.60 9.52
C HIS A 189 -7.99 7.13 10.70
N SER A 190 -7.70 7.58 11.92
CA SER A 190 -8.32 7.06 13.13
C SER A 190 -8.77 8.12 14.13
N ASP A 191 -8.22 9.35 14.05
CA ASP A 191 -8.48 10.44 15.00
C ASP A 191 -9.21 11.59 14.31
N LEU A 192 -10.42 11.91 14.83
CA LEU A 192 -11.28 12.93 14.25
C LEU A 192 -10.70 14.35 14.37
N ALA A 193 -10.00 14.65 15.46
CA ALA A 193 -9.42 15.97 15.66
C ALA A 193 -8.28 16.21 14.66
N THR A 194 -7.45 15.20 14.43
CA THR A 194 -6.38 15.22 13.43
C THR A 194 -6.93 15.34 12.02
N ALA A 195 -7.96 14.56 11.67
CA ALA A 195 -8.61 14.64 10.36
C ALA A 195 -9.18 16.05 10.09
N ARG A 196 -9.89 16.63 11.07
CA ARG A 196 -10.43 17.99 10.97
C ARG A 196 -9.34 19.05 10.91
N GLY A 197 -8.25 18.88 11.65
CA GLY A 197 -7.07 19.74 11.57
C GLY A 197 -6.39 19.72 10.18
N ALA A 198 -6.54 18.63 9.44
CA ALA A 198 -6.11 18.49 8.05
C ALA A 198 -7.18 18.93 7.02
N GLY A 199 -8.28 19.54 7.45
CA GLY A 199 -9.36 20.04 6.57
C GLY A 199 -10.36 18.97 6.11
N LEU A 200 -10.31 17.76 6.67
CA LEU A 200 -11.28 16.69 6.38
C LEU A 200 -12.46 16.79 7.36
N GLN A 201 -13.63 16.32 6.95
CA GLN A 201 -14.80 16.26 7.84
C GLN A 201 -14.72 15.07 8.80
N GLU A 202 -14.23 13.93 8.29
CA GLU A 202 -14.11 12.64 8.98
C GLU A 202 -12.75 12.00 8.66
N PRO A 203 -12.27 11.04 9.48
CA PRO A 203 -11.11 10.22 9.12
C PRO A 203 -11.33 9.47 7.80
N LEU A 204 -10.28 9.37 7.01
CA LEU A 204 -10.31 8.64 5.74
C LEU A 204 -9.65 7.26 5.87
N LEU A 205 -10.06 6.32 5.04
CA LEU A 205 -9.40 5.01 4.95
C LEU A 205 -8.00 5.13 4.34
N HIS A 206 -7.05 4.33 4.82
CA HIS A 206 -5.72 4.22 4.23
C HIS A 206 -5.80 3.81 2.74
N GLY A 207 -5.02 4.44 1.87
CA GLY A 207 -4.89 4.00 0.48
C GLY A 207 -4.44 2.53 0.39
N THR A 208 -3.47 2.13 1.22
CA THR A 208 -3.01 0.74 1.30
C THR A 208 -4.09 -0.23 1.77
N ALA A 209 -5.03 0.18 2.62
CA ALA A 209 -6.19 -0.65 2.97
C ALA A 209 -7.13 -0.84 1.77
N SER A 210 -7.38 0.22 0.98
CA SER A 210 -8.16 0.11 -0.25
C SER A 210 -7.51 -0.85 -1.26
N LEU A 211 -6.19 -0.78 -1.41
CA LEU A 211 -5.42 -1.69 -2.27
C LEU A 211 -5.47 -3.13 -1.73
N ALA A 212 -5.36 -3.30 -0.41
CA ALA A 212 -5.45 -4.62 0.23
C ALA A 212 -6.85 -5.25 0.09
N LEU A 213 -7.92 -4.47 0.27
CA LEU A 213 -9.30 -4.92 0.03
C LEU A 213 -9.50 -5.38 -1.42
N ALA A 214 -8.96 -4.62 -2.38
CA ALA A 214 -8.99 -5.01 -3.79
C ALA A 214 -8.22 -6.32 -4.01
N THR A 215 -7.03 -6.44 -3.42
CA THR A 215 -6.20 -7.65 -3.53
C THR A 215 -6.88 -8.87 -2.92
N SER A 216 -7.45 -8.76 -1.70
CA SER A 216 -8.25 -9.82 -1.09
C SER A 216 -9.36 -10.30 -2.01
N THR A 217 -10.13 -9.37 -2.57
CA THR A 217 -11.23 -9.70 -3.48
C THR A 217 -10.72 -10.46 -4.71
N LEU A 218 -9.66 -9.98 -5.36
CA LEU A 218 -9.12 -10.61 -6.56
C LEU A 218 -8.48 -11.98 -6.27
N VAL A 219 -7.82 -12.13 -5.12
CA VAL A 219 -7.30 -13.43 -4.67
C VAL A 219 -8.43 -14.42 -4.48
N ASN A 220 -9.52 -14.02 -3.84
CA ASN A 220 -10.64 -14.91 -3.55
C ASN A 220 -11.46 -15.24 -4.81
N GLU A 221 -11.81 -14.24 -5.62
CA GLU A 221 -12.69 -14.40 -6.77
C GLU A 221 -12.01 -14.96 -8.02
N ILE A 222 -10.71 -14.66 -8.22
CA ILE A 222 -10.01 -14.98 -9.46
C ILE A 222 -8.85 -15.97 -9.24
N LEU A 223 -8.09 -15.83 -8.14
CA LEU A 223 -6.91 -16.67 -7.90
C LEU A 223 -7.19 -17.90 -7.04
N GLY A 224 -8.49 -18.21 -6.78
CA GLY A 224 -8.91 -19.41 -6.04
C GLY A 224 -8.47 -19.43 -4.59
N GLY A 225 -8.41 -18.27 -3.93
CA GLY A 225 -8.02 -18.13 -2.53
C GLY A 225 -6.52 -18.44 -2.27
N LYS A 226 -5.66 -18.26 -3.25
CA LYS A 226 -4.23 -18.58 -3.17
C LYS A 226 -3.36 -17.31 -3.21
N PRO A 227 -3.14 -16.62 -2.07
CA PRO A 227 -2.39 -15.36 -2.02
C PRO A 227 -0.91 -15.52 -2.44
N ALA A 228 -0.31 -16.69 -2.25
CA ALA A 228 1.08 -16.97 -2.64
C ALA A 228 1.31 -16.89 -4.16
N ARG A 229 0.24 -16.93 -4.97
CA ARG A 229 0.34 -16.74 -6.43
C ARG A 229 0.66 -15.30 -6.81
N VAL A 230 0.33 -14.31 -5.98
CA VAL A 230 0.56 -12.89 -6.26
C VAL A 230 2.05 -12.59 -6.26
N LYS A 231 2.54 -11.92 -7.32
CA LYS A 231 3.94 -11.51 -7.48
C LYS A 231 4.12 -10.00 -7.51
N ARG A 232 3.09 -9.25 -7.91
CA ARG A 232 3.10 -7.80 -7.93
C ARG A 232 1.72 -7.27 -7.68
N VAL A 233 1.64 -6.19 -6.91
CA VAL A 233 0.42 -5.43 -6.68
C VAL A 233 0.73 -3.96 -6.89
N SER A 234 0.06 -3.30 -7.83
CA SER A 234 0.27 -1.87 -8.05
C SER A 234 -1.04 -1.12 -8.29
N GLY A 235 -1.00 0.20 -8.09
CA GLY A 235 -2.14 1.06 -8.37
C GLY A 235 -1.84 2.52 -8.08
N ARG A 236 -2.74 3.37 -8.59
CA ARG A 236 -2.78 4.80 -8.32
C ARG A 236 -3.96 5.11 -7.42
N PHE A 237 -3.72 5.83 -6.33
CA PHE A 237 -4.79 6.32 -5.46
C PHE A 237 -5.35 7.61 -6.04
N SER A 238 -6.64 7.62 -6.35
CA SER A 238 -7.28 8.70 -7.11
C SER A 238 -8.32 9.48 -6.31
N SER A 239 -9.02 8.82 -5.39
CA SER A 239 -10.03 9.45 -4.54
C SER A 239 -9.96 8.95 -3.12
N MET A 240 -10.36 9.80 -2.18
CA MET A 240 -10.48 9.47 -0.76
C MET A 240 -11.66 8.52 -0.52
N VAL A 241 -11.50 7.64 0.47
CA VAL A 241 -12.57 6.77 0.96
C VAL A 241 -12.91 7.16 2.38
N PHE A 242 -14.15 7.58 2.60
CA PHE A 242 -14.70 7.82 3.94
C PHE A 242 -15.45 6.59 4.42
N MET A 243 -15.56 6.42 5.72
CA MET A 243 -16.14 5.25 6.37
C MET A 243 -17.42 5.61 7.12
N PRO A 244 -18.51 4.81 7.04
CA PRO A 244 -18.65 3.60 6.21
C PRO A 244 -18.96 3.93 4.75
N SER A 245 -18.64 2.99 3.85
CA SER A 245 -18.99 3.09 2.42
C SER A 245 -18.98 1.71 1.74
N SER A 246 -19.25 1.70 0.44
CA SER A 246 -19.09 0.51 -0.40
C SER A 246 -18.16 0.83 -1.57
N LEU A 247 -17.40 -0.17 -1.99
CA LEU A 247 -16.51 -0.07 -3.14
C LEU A 247 -16.91 -1.13 -4.17
N HIS A 248 -16.77 -0.79 -5.44
CA HIS A 248 -17.14 -1.62 -6.58
C HIS A 248 -15.90 -1.84 -7.45
N MET A 249 -15.73 -3.06 -7.92
CA MET A 249 -14.57 -3.43 -8.72
C MET A 249 -14.90 -3.61 -10.17
N LYS A 250 -14.01 -3.11 -11.03
CA LYS A 250 -13.95 -3.45 -12.45
C LYS A 250 -12.62 -4.13 -12.72
N THR A 251 -12.64 -5.21 -13.51
CA THR A 251 -11.43 -6.02 -13.71
C THR A 251 -11.38 -6.63 -15.10
N ARG A 252 -10.15 -6.98 -15.53
CA ARG A 252 -9.88 -7.78 -16.71
C ARG A 252 -8.65 -8.64 -16.48
N THR A 253 -8.77 -9.93 -16.76
CA THR A 253 -7.65 -10.87 -16.67
C THR A 253 -7.12 -11.16 -18.08
N GLU A 254 -5.80 -11.03 -18.25
CA GLU A 254 -5.08 -11.36 -19.48
C GLU A 254 -3.79 -12.12 -19.10
N GLY A 255 -3.73 -13.42 -19.47
CA GLY A 255 -2.60 -14.28 -19.08
C GLY A 255 -2.40 -14.30 -17.56
N SER A 256 -1.20 -13.97 -17.10
CA SER A 256 -0.82 -13.90 -15.69
C SER A 256 -1.00 -12.50 -15.06
N GLN A 257 -1.83 -11.64 -15.67
CA GLN A 257 -2.09 -10.29 -15.19
C GLN A 257 -3.58 -10.04 -14.99
N ILE A 258 -3.93 -9.39 -13.88
CA ILE A 258 -5.25 -8.83 -13.63
C ILE A 258 -5.10 -7.32 -13.59
N SER A 259 -5.74 -6.61 -14.51
CA SER A 259 -5.93 -5.16 -14.46
C SER A 259 -7.23 -4.85 -13.74
N PHE A 260 -7.25 -3.83 -12.87
CA PHE A 260 -8.46 -3.47 -12.13
C PHE A 260 -8.58 -1.97 -11.84
N SER A 261 -9.80 -1.54 -11.57
CA SER A 261 -10.10 -0.29 -10.85
C SER A 261 -11.07 -0.57 -9.72
N LEU A 262 -10.95 0.21 -8.65
CA LEU A 262 -11.83 0.19 -7.50
C LEU A 262 -12.55 1.54 -7.43
N CYS A 263 -13.88 1.54 -7.49
CA CYS A 263 -14.70 2.74 -7.53
C CYS A 263 -15.54 2.85 -6.25
N ASN A 264 -15.85 4.07 -5.83
CA ASN A 264 -16.85 4.34 -4.80
C ASN A 264 -18.28 4.31 -5.35
N ASP A 265 -19.29 4.49 -4.49
CA ASP A 265 -20.72 4.51 -4.87
C ASP A 265 -21.07 5.64 -5.86
N ALA A 266 -20.26 6.69 -5.95
CA ALA A 266 -20.41 7.75 -6.94
C ALA A 266 -19.77 7.41 -8.31
N GLY A 267 -19.17 6.23 -8.43
CA GLY A 267 -18.47 5.79 -9.65
C GLY A 267 -17.09 6.43 -9.85
N LEU A 268 -16.56 7.15 -8.84
CA LEU A 268 -15.23 7.73 -8.90
C LEU A 268 -14.18 6.67 -8.54
N ASP A 269 -13.10 6.61 -9.32
CA ASP A 269 -11.98 5.72 -9.03
C ASP A 269 -11.33 6.07 -7.68
N VAL A 270 -11.24 5.10 -6.80
CA VAL A 270 -10.47 5.10 -5.54
C VAL A 270 -9.07 4.57 -5.80
N VAL A 271 -9.00 3.44 -6.53
CA VAL A 271 -7.76 2.91 -7.09
C VAL A 271 -7.94 2.81 -8.59
N SER A 272 -7.10 3.51 -9.34
CA SER A 272 -7.05 3.45 -10.80
C SER A 272 -5.75 2.80 -11.27
N ALA A 273 -5.71 2.33 -12.52
CA ALA A 273 -4.55 1.65 -13.09
C ALA A 273 -4.03 0.51 -12.20
N GLY A 274 -4.95 -0.14 -11.46
CA GLY A 274 -4.64 -1.26 -10.60
C GLY A 274 -4.16 -2.47 -11.41
N ARG A 275 -3.15 -3.18 -10.87
CA ARG A 275 -2.59 -4.38 -11.50
C ARG A 275 -2.19 -5.39 -10.44
N ILE A 276 -2.53 -6.65 -10.69
CA ILE A 276 -1.91 -7.79 -10.03
C ILE A 276 -1.22 -8.63 -11.10
N GLU A 277 0.06 -8.94 -10.89
CA GLU A 277 0.76 -9.99 -11.63
C GLU A 277 0.84 -11.23 -10.75
N PHE A 278 0.60 -12.40 -11.32
CA PHE A 278 0.54 -13.65 -10.57
C PHE A 278 1.20 -14.79 -11.34
N GLN A 279 1.64 -15.82 -10.61
CA GLN A 279 2.09 -17.09 -11.20
C GLN A 279 0.92 -18.10 -11.24
N GLU A 280 0.94 -19.02 -12.19
CA GLU A 280 -0.02 -20.12 -12.33
C GLU A 280 0.08 -21.17 -11.20
#